data_599e6724e289e7a14057443aa8dadf79
#
_entry.id   599e6724e289e7a14057443aa8dadf79
#
_cell.length_a   1.000
_cell.length_b   1.000
_cell.length_c   1.000
_cell.angle_alpha   90.00
_cell.angle_beta   90.00
_cell.angle_gamma   90.00
#
_symmetry.space_group_name_H-M   'P 1'
#
loop_
_entity.id
_entity.type
_entity.pdbx_description
1 polymer ?
#
loop_
_entity_poly.entity_id
_entity_poly.type
_entity_poly.pdbx_seq_one_letter_code
_entity_poly.pdbx_strand_id
1 'polypeptide(L)'
;MSSLVADTLEEYGSSTREAMAGYLPNGYPARHLYEPLADYPRRAGKMMRPSICIATARAFGASQADAIRSAAAIELLHNAMLVHDDIQDGSELRRGRPTLHMLHGVPLAINAGDALFLLSLRPLFDNVGIFGSLLGLRILREMEQVAWHSLEGQAIELGWIRENILDLEDADYLNMVLRKTCWLATALDLEPFIRFGFYLGAAFQIQDDLLNLAPDPRYGKEMNGDLLEGKRSLLLIHAYRHASRAERDRLSRLFRRQREQRNEEDVAFVLSLIAERGSIDYVRQFAHALAGAALHQSASIYGGLPPSRDREFIHGLASWIFNR
;
A
#
# COMPACT_ATOMS: atom_id res chain seq x y z
N MET A 1 -4.00 -9.56 -22.05
CA MET A 1 -4.12 -8.54 -20.97
C MET A 1 -3.11 -8.75 -19.83
N SER A 2 -2.92 -9.97 -19.33
CA SER A 2 -1.96 -10.23 -18.23
C SER A 2 -0.50 -9.87 -18.58
N SER A 3 -0.02 -10.12 -19.81
CA SER A 3 1.32 -9.74 -20.25
C SER A 3 1.50 -8.23 -20.34
N LEU A 4 0.54 -7.51 -20.92
CA LEU A 4 0.62 -6.05 -21.05
C LEU A 4 0.79 -5.34 -19.69
N VAL A 5 0.01 -5.77 -18.68
CA VAL A 5 0.11 -5.18 -17.33
C VAL A 5 1.46 -5.49 -16.72
N ALA A 6 1.93 -6.74 -16.79
CA ALA A 6 3.21 -7.14 -16.25
C ALA A 6 4.39 -6.42 -16.94
N ASP A 7 4.37 -6.35 -18.28
CA ASP A 7 5.40 -5.68 -19.08
C ASP A 7 5.44 -4.18 -18.79
N THR A 8 4.29 -3.54 -18.60
CA THR A 8 4.21 -2.11 -18.28
C THR A 8 4.70 -1.82 -16.86
N LEU A 9 4.34 -2.68 -15.90
CA LEU A 9 4.85 -2.58 -14.52
C LEU A 9 6.37 -2.71 -14.48
N GLU A 10 6.95 -3.62 -15.25
CA GLU A 10 8.41 -3.80 -15.30
C GLU A 10 9.11 -2.60 -15.96
N GLU A 11 8.60 -2.13 -17.11
CA GLU A 11 9.16 -0.96 -17.82
C GLU A 11 9.14 0.30 -16.96
N TYR A 12 7.97 0.68 -16.45
CA TYR A 12 7.82 1.89 -15.64
C TYR A 12 8.48 1.75 -14.26
N GLY A 13 8.44 0.54 -13.71
CA GLY A 13 9.14 0.20 -12.48
C GLY A 13 10.66 0.33 -12.61
N SER A 14 11.24 -0.14 -13.72
CA SER A 14 12.67 -0.01 -14.01
C SER A 14 13.08 1.46 -14.13
N SER A 15 12.32 2.24 -14.92
CA SER A 15 12.58 3.68 -15.07
C SER A 15 12.45 4.44 -13.75
N THR A 16 11.49 4.06 -12.90
CA THR A 16 11.31 4.68 -11.59
C THR A 16 12.46 4.32 -10.65
N ARG A 17 12.92 3.07 -10.64
CA ARG A 17 14.09 2.65 -9.84
C ARG A 17 15.34 3.42 -10.24
N GLU A 18 15.57 3.61 -11.54
CA GLU A 18 16.69 4.41 -12.05
C GLU A 18 16.58 5.87 -11.59
N ALA A 19 15.41 6.48 -11.72
CA ALA A 19 15.18 7.84 -11.25
C ALA A 19 15.40 7.98 -9.74
N MET A 20 14.88 7.06 -8.92
CA MET A 20 15.11 7.05 -7.47
C MET A 20 16.60 6.91 -7.13
N ALA A 21 17.34 6.07 -7.85
CA ALA A 21 18.76 5.85 -7.62
C ALA A 21 19.56 7.17 -7.76
N GLY A 22 19.15 8.05 -8.68
CA GLY A 22 19.75 9.38 -8.85
C GLY A 22 19.58 10.32 -7.65
N TYR A 23 18.57 10.08 -6.81
CA TYR A 23 18.33 10.88 -5.59
C TYR A 23 18.98 10.28 -4.34
N LEU A 24 19.38 9.00 -4.36
CA LEU A 24 19.98 8.37 -3.19
C LEU A 24 21.33 9.01 -2.86
N PRO A 25 21.50 9.51 -1.62
CA PRO A 25 22.77 10.11 -1.21
C PRO A 25 23.86 9.07 -1.04
N ASN A 26 25.11 9.51 -1.17
CA ASN A 26 26.30 8.73 -0.91
C ASN A 26 27.29 9.53 -0.02
N GLY A 27 28.36 8.87 0.43
CA GLY A 27 29.36 9.52 1.29
C GLY A 27 29.13 9.23 2.78
N TYR A 28 29.41 10.22 3.63
CA TYR A 28 29.25 10.09 5.08
C TYR A 28 27.92 10.71 5.53
N PRO A 29 27.15 10.05 6.42
CA PRO A 29 27.40 8.78 7.13
C PRO A 29 26.81 7.57 6.38
N ALA A 30 27.59 6.93 5.48
CA ALA A 30 27.13 5.82 4.64
C ALA A 30 26.47 4.71 5.47
N ARG A 31 27.25 4.10 6.36
CA ARG A 31 26.91 2.88 7.09
C ARG A 31 25.72 3.04 8.05
N HIS A 32 25.50 4.24 8.56
CA HIS A 32 24.49 4.48 9.60
C HIS A 32 23.25 5.20 9.10
N LEU A 33 23.25 5.67 7.84
CA LEU A 33 22.10 6.33 7.24
C LEU A 33 21.89 5.95 5.77
N TYR A 34 22.87 6.16 4.89
CA TYR A 34 22.62 6.06 3.45
C TYR A 34 22.48 4.62 2.94
N GLU A 35 23.20 3.66 3.53
CA GLU A 35 23.01 2.24 3.22
C GLU A 35 21.67 1.71 3.71
N PRO A 36 21.24 1.92 4.99
CA PRO A 36 19.89 1.59 5.45
C PRO A 36 18.78 2.26 4.64
N LEU A 37 18.91 3.57 4.37
CA LEU A 37 17.95 4.33 3.57
C LEU A 37 17.78 3.76 2.16
N ALA A 38 18.86 3.33 1.53
CA ALA A 38 18.85 2.79 0.17
C ALA A 38 18.34 1.33 0.09
N ASP A 39 18.21 0.63 1.21
CA ASP A 39 17.87 -0.80 1.22
C ASP A 39 16.48 -1.05 0.64
N TYR A 40 15.41 -0.42 1.15
CA TYR A 40 14.04 -0.65 0.68
C TYR A 40 13.81 -0.20 -0.77
N PRO A 41 14.28 0.97 -1.22
CA PRO A 41 14.24 1.37 -2.63
C PRO A 41 14.90 0.36 -3.58
N ARG A 42 15.93 -0.35 -3.13
CA ARG A 42 16.64 -1.38 -3.93
C ARG A 42 15.96 -2.75 -3.90
N ARG A 43 15.05 -3.01 -2.98
CA ARG A 43 14.29 -4.27 -2.95
C ARG A 43 13.27 -4.29 -4.07
N ALA A 44 13.15 -5.41 -4.76
CA ALA A 44 12.14 -5.58 -5.79
C ALA A 44 10.72 -5.37 -5.22
N GLY A 45 9.96 -4.47 -5.81
CA GLY A 45 8.56 -4.18 -5.51
C GLY A 45 7.73 -4.22 -6.77
N LYS A 46 6.39 -4.25 -6.62
CA LYS A 46 5.45 -4.32 -7.75
C LYS A 46 5.38 -3.03 -8.58
N MET A 47 5.91 -1.94 -8.06
CA MET A 47 5.95 -0.61 -8.70
C MET A 47 4.59 -0.13 -9.24
N MET A 48 3.48 -0.55 -8.64
CA MET A 48 2.14 -0.20 -9.12
C MET A 48 1.85 1.30 -9.05
N ARG A 49 2.17 1.92 -7.91
CA ARG A 49 1.90 3.35 -7.67
C ARG A 49 2.61 4.26 -8.67
N PRO A 50 3.93 4.14 -8.84
CA PRO A 50 4.65 4.93 -9.83
C PRO A 50 4.20 4.61 -11.26
N SER A 51 3.87 3.36 -11.58
CA SER A 51 3.41 2.98 -12.91
C SER A 51 2.04 3.59 -13.24
N ILE A 52 1.12 3.64 -12.27
CA ILE A 52 -0.18 4.33 -12.44
C ILE A 52 0.05 5.83 -12.67
N CYS A 53 0.96 6.46 -11.92
CA CYS A 53 1.29 7.87 -12.11
C CYS A 53 1.81 8.15 -13.53
N ILE A 54 2.77 7.36 -14.02
CA ILE A 54 3.32 7.51 -15.37
C ILE A 54 2.25 7.25 -16.44
N ALA A 55 1.52 6.13 -16.33
CA ALA A 55 0.52 5.76 -17.31
C ALA A 55 -0.62 6.78 -17.39
N THR A 56 -1.08 7.30 -16.25
CA THR A 56 -2.09 8.37 -16.21
C THR A 56 -1.59 9.62 -16.91
N ALA A 57 -0.40 10.12 -16.57
CA ALA A 57 0.17 11.29 -17.22
C ALA A 57 0.28 11.11 -18.75
N ARG A 58 0.76 9.95 -19.20
CA ARG A 58 0.89 9.62 -20.62
C ARG A 58 -0.46 9.48 -21.34
N ALA A 59 -1.45 8.89 -20.69
CA ALA A 59 -2.80 8.78 -21.24
C ALA A 59 -3.42 10.19 -21.51
N PHE A 60 -3.05 11.19 -20.71
CA PHE A 60 -3.43 12.58 -20.88
C PHE A 60 -2.46 13.41 -21.73
N GLY A 61 -1.49 12.77 -22.41
CA GLY A 61 -0.61 13.40 -23.39
C GLY A 61 0.72 13.95 -22.84
N ALA A 62 1.03 13.77 -21.55
CA ALA A 62 2.35 14.11 -21.01
C ALA A 62 3.40 13.06 -21.43
N SER A 63 4.68 13.44 -21.40
CA SER A 63 5.76 12.47 -21.61
C SER A 63 6.08 11.69 -20.33
N GLN A 64 6.73 10.54 -20.45
CA GLN A 64 7.27 9.82 -19.30
C GLN A 64 8.26 10.67 -18.51
N ALA A 65 9.08 11.48 -19.20
CA ALA A 65 10.05 12.37 -18.58
C ALA A 65 9.40 13.42 -17.67
N ASP A 66 8.18 13.86 -17.99
CA ASP A 66 7.41 14.77 -17.15
C ASP A 66 6.90 14.09 -15.87
N ALA A 67 6.48 12.83 -15.96
CA ALA A 67 5.88 12.10 -14.84
C ALA A 67 6.90 11.43 -13.90
N ILE A 68 8.10 11.12 -14.39
CA ILE A 68 9.05 10.23 -13.71
C ILE A 68 9.48 10.75 -12.33
N ARG A 69 9.62 12.05 -12.14
CA ARG A 69 9.99 12.64 -10.86
C ARG A 69 8.88 12.50 -9.82
N SER A 70 7.64 12.74 -10.22
CA SER A 70 6.49 12.52 -9.36
C SER A 70 6.34 11.04 -8.99
N ALA A 71 6.55 10.14 -9.96
CA ALA A 71 6.56 8.70 -9.74
C ALA A 71 7.66 8.25 -8.76
N ALA A 72 8.87 8.80 -8.89
CA ALA A 72 9.97 8.55 -7.96
C ALA A 72 9.65 9.07 -6.55
N ALA A 73 9.06 10.26 -6.43
CA ALA A 73 8.64 10.84 -5.15
C ALA A 73 7.61 9.94 -4.44
N ILE A 74 6.58 9.48 -5.17
CA ILE A 74 5.55 8.58 -4.65
C ILE A 74 6.17 7.28 -4.12
N GLU A 75 7.10 6.68 -4.85
CA GLU A 75 7.71 5.41 -4.44
C GLU A 75 8.70 5.61 -3.28
N LEU A 76 9.45 6.72 -3.22
CA LEU A 76 10.30 7.05 -2.07
C LEU A 76 9.45 7.26 -0.80
N LEU A 77 8.35 8.02 -0.90
CA LEU A 77 7.39 8.19 0.21
C LEU A 77 6.81 6.85 0.65
N HIS A 78 6.40 6.00 -0.31
CA HIS A 78 5.88 4.68 0.01
C HIS A 78 6.91 3.82 0.74
N ASN A 79 8.17 3.84 0.33
CA ASN A 79 9.23 3.09 1.04
C ASN A 79 9.49 3.66 2.45
N ALA A 80 9.41 4.97 2.67
CA ALA A 80 9.46 5.56 4.01
C ALA A 80 8.35 5.02 4.90
N MET A 81 7.11 5.03 4.41
CA MET A 81 5.96 4.50 5.14
C MET A 81 6.12 3.01 5.45
N LEU A 82 6.65 2.20 4.52
CA LEU A 82 6.90 0.79 4.77
C LEU A 82 7.92 0.54 5.89
N VAL A 83 8.95 1.39 6.01
CA VAL A 83 9.93 1.27 7.11
C VAL A 83 9.25 1.50 8.45
N HIS A 84 8.43 2.55 8.57
CA HIS A 84 7.71 2.87 9.79
C HIS A 84 6.63 1.82 10.10
N ASP A 85 5.90 1.36 9.09
CA ASP A 85 4.87 0.31 9.19
C ASP A 85 5.48 -0.99 9.75
N ASP A 86 6.62 -1.43 9.20
CA ASP A 86 7.32 -2.63 9.68
C ASP A 86 7.76 -2.54 11.15
N ILE A 87 8.14 -1.34 11.62
CA ILE A 87 8.49 -1.12 13.03
C ILE A 87 7.24 -1.16 13.92
N GLN A 88 6.17 -0.50 13.48
CA GLN A 88 4.91 -0.39 14.22
C GLN A 88 4.21 -1.74 14.35
N ASP A 89 4.28 -2.54 13.29
CA ASP A 89 3.69 -3.88 13.22
C ASP A 89 4.58 -4.96 13.86
N GLY A 90 5.87 -4.67 14.09
CA GLY A 90 6.86 -5.65 14.52
C GLY A 90 7.12 -6.72 13.44
N SER A 91 6.97 -6.37 12.16
CA SER A 91 7.14 -7.30 11.04
C SER A 91 8.59 -7.75 10.90
N GLU A 92 8.85 -9.06 10.84
CA GLU A 92 10.22 -9.57 10.74
C GLU A 92 10.76 -9.56 9.30
N LEU A 93 9.87 -9.78 8.32
CA LEU A 93 10.23 -9.93 6.90
C LEU A 93 9.48 -8.93 6.01
N ARG A 94 10.21 -8.36 5.04
CA ARG A 94 9.66 -7.55 3.95
C ARG A 94 10.29 -7.94 2.63
N ARG A 95 9.47 -8.37 1.67
CA ARG A 95 9.94 -8.82 0.34
C ARG A 95 10.97 -9.95 0.45
N GLY A 96 10.74 -10.91 1.35
CA GLY A 96 11.58 -12.07 1.58
C GLY A 96 12.92 -11.80 2.29
N ARG A 97 13.15 -10.58 2.81
CA ARG A 97 14.36 -10.18 3.55
C ARG A 97 14.01 -9.60 4.91
N PRO A 98 14.88 -9.70 5.91
CA PRO A 98 14.65 -9.07 7.21
C PRO A 98 14.35 -7.57 7.07
N THR A 99 13.46 -7.06 7.92
CA THR A 99 13.10 -5.64 7.97
C THR A 99 14.27 -4.79 8.49
N LEU A 100 14.24 -3.47 8.25
CA LEU A 100 15.35 -2.60 8.65
C LEU A 100 15.57 -2.58 10.16
N HIS A 101 14.51 -2.64 10.96
CA HIS A 101 14.66 -2.67 12.42
C HIS A 101 15.23 -4.00 12.92
N MET A 102 15.03 -5.10 12.21
CA MET A 102 15.69 -6.38 12.50
C MET A 102 17.18 -6.35 12.13
N LEU A 103 17.56 -5.65 11.06
CA LEU A 103 18.94 -5.56 10.58
C LEU A 103 19.79 -4.55 11.36
N HIS A 104 19.21 -3.41 11.73
CA HIS A 104 19.96 -2.24 12.23
C HIS A 104 19.47 -1.74 13.60
N GLY A 105 18.40 -2.34 14.16
CA GLY A 105 17.73 -1.87 15.36
C GLY A 105 16.75 -0.73 15.07
N VAL A 106 15.76 -0.57 15.96
CA VAL A 106 14.68 0.41 15.86
C VAL A 106 15.16 1.85 15.65
N PRO A 107 16.17 2.37 16.41
CA PRO A 107 16.56 3.78 16.28
C PRO A 107 17.11 4.13 14.88
N LEU A 108 17.93 3.26 14.28
CA LEU A 108 18.45 3.52 12.93
C LEU A 108 17.39 3.33 11.86
N ALA A 109 16.47 2.39 12.05
CA ALA A 109 15.38 2.19 11.12
C ALA A 109 14.41 3.39 11.11
N ILE A 110 14.05 3.95 12.27
CA ILE A 110 13.26 5.20 12.36
C ILE A 110 13.97 6.31 11.59
N ASN A 111 15.24 6.55 11.88
CA ASN A 111 16.01 7.61 11.23
C ASN A 111 16.13 7.42 9.71
N ALA A 112 16.23 6.18 9.22
CA ALA A 112 16.23 5.87 7.80
C ALA A 112 14.86 6.15 7.14
N GLY A 113 13.76 5.83 7.84
CA GLY A 113 12.40 6.14 7.39
C GLY A 113 12.14 7.64 7.28
N ASP A 114 12.55 8.41 8.31
CA ASP A 114 12.46 9.88 8.31
C ASP A 114 13.28 10.50 7.17
N ALA A 115 14.49 9.99 6.95
CA ALA A 115 15.34 10.45 5.86
C ALA A 115 14.76 10.12 4.48
N LEU A 116 14.12 8.95 4.29
CA LEU A 116 13.39 8.60 3.06
C LEU A 116 12.21 9.53 2.84
N PHE A 117 11.47 9.87 3.90
CA PHE A 117 10.37 10.83 3.82
C PHE A 117 10.85 12.18 3.30
N LEU A 118 11.91 12.73 3.89
CA LEU A 118 12.51 13.98 3.43
C LEU A 118 13.06 13.85 2.00
N LEU A 119 13.68 12.72 1.67
CA LEU A 119 14.21 12.47 0.33
C LEU A 119 13.12 12.48 -0.75
N SER A 120 11.91 12.04 -0.42
CA SER A 120 10.77 12.02 -1.35
C SER A 120 10.36 13.41 -1.84
N LEU A 121 10.73 14.47 -1.13
CA LEU A 121 10.44 15.84 -1.52
C LEU A 121 11.40 16.36 -2.61
N ARG A 122 12.61 15.80 -2.73
CA ARG A 122 13.61 16.30 -3.69
C ARG A 122 13.13 16.26 -5.15
N PRO A 123 12.58 15.14 -5.66
CA PRO A 123 12.04 15.11 -7.02
C PRO A 123 10.92 16.12 -7.24
N LEU A 124 10.16 16.47 -6.18
CA LEU A 124 9.09 17.47 -6.28
C LEU A 124 9.62 18.89 -6.32
N PHE A 125 10.71 19.19 -5.62
CA PHE A 125 11.41 20.49 -5.79
C PHE A 125 11.97 20.65 -7.20
N ASP A 126 12.52 19.60 -7.81
CA ASP A 126 12.96 19.62 -9.21
C ASP A 126 11.78 19.91 -10.15
N ASN A 127 10.58 19.36 -9.88
CA ASN A 127 9.37 19.68 -10.62
C ASN A 127 9.03 21.19 -10.57
N VAL A 128 9.27 21.86 -9.45
CA VAL A 128 9.07 23.32 -9.35
C VAL A 128 10.00 24.06 -10.33
N GLY A 129 11.25 23.62 -10.45
CA GLY A 129 12.22 24.19 -11.40
C GLY A 129 11.86 23.95 -12.85
N ILE A 130 11.19 22.84 -13.18
CA ILE A 130 10.88 22.41 -14.55
C ILE A 130 9.53 22.92 -15.03
N PHE A 131 8.48 22.78 -14.20
CA PHE A 131 7.10 23.12 -14.55
C PHE A 131 6.72 24.56 -14.12
N GLY A 132 7.61 25.26 -13.42
CA GLY A 132 7.33 26.54 -12.78
C GLY A 132 6.61 26.40 -11.44
N SER A 133 6.57 27.50 -10.70
CA SER A 133 6.10 27.50 -9.31
C SER A 133 4.63 27.10 -9.18
N LEU A 134 3.75 27.52 -10.11
CA LEU A 134 2.32 27.25 -10.00
C LEU A 134 2.01 25.75 -10.01
N LEU A 135 2.47 25.04 -11.05
CA LEU A 135 2.21 23.60 -11.18
C LEU A 135 3.05 22.78 -10.20
N GLY A 136 4.34 23.13 -10.04
CA GLY A 136 5.22 22.41 -9.12
C GLY A 136 4.76 22.48 -7.65
N LEU A 137 4.32 23.64 -7.16
CA LEU A 137 3.77 23.79 -5.81
C LEU A 137 2.41 23.09 -5.67
N ARG A 138 1.59 23.04 -6.72
CA ARG A 138 0.36 22.26 -6.70
C ARG A 138 0.65 20.76 -6.52
N ILE A 139 1.58 20.20 -7.29
CA ILE A 139 2.02 18.80 -7.16
C ILE A 139 2.57 18.54 -5.74
N LEU A 140 3.37 19.44 -5.20
CA LEU A 140 3.91 19.33 -3.84
C LEU A 140 2.80 19.31 -2.79
N ARG A 141 1.78 20.16 -2.92
CA ARG A 141 0.60 20.20 -2.01
C ARG A 141 -0.19 18.91 -2.07
N GLU A 142 -0.44 18.36 -3.26
CA GLU A 142 -1.13 17.09 -3.40
C GLU A 142 -0.36 15.94 -2.71
N MET A 143 0.97 15.94 -2.84
CA MET A 143 1.83 14.94 -2.18
C MET A 143 1.80 15.09 -0.65
N GLU A 144 1.78 16.31 -0.13
CA GLU A 144 1.60 16.57 1.30
C GLU A 144 0.28 16.03 1.82
N GLN A 145 -0.82 16.28 1.11
CA GLN A 145 -2.14 15.76 1.49
C GLN A 145 -2.18 14.22 1.47
N VAL A 146 -1.59 13.61 0.44
CA VAL A 146 -1.43 12.15 0.35
C VAL A 146 -0.69 11.59 1.58
N ALA A 147 0.43 12.21 1.95
CA ALA A 147 1.20 11.79 3.12
C ALA A 147 0.37 11.94 4.41
N TRP A 148 -0.31 13.07 4.57
CA TRP A 148 -1.15 13.35 5.75
C TRP A 148 -2.26 12.33 5.91
N HIS A 149 -3.04 12.08 4.87
CA HIS A 149 -4.12 11.09 4.93
C HIS A 149 -3.60 9.68 5.19
N SER A 150 -2.45 9.31 4.63
CA SER A 150 -1.86 7.99 4.91
C SER A 150 -1.48 7.83 6.39
N LEU A 151 -0.98 8.89 7.03
CA LEU A 151 -0.70 8.92 8.47
C LEU A 151 -2.00 8.84 9.30
N GLU A 152 -3.08 9.52 8.88
CA GLU A 152 -4.38 9.40 9.54
C GLU A 152 -4.92 7.96 9.47
N GLY A 153 -4.84 7.33 8.30
CA GLY A 153 -5.27 5.94 8.14
C GLY A 153 -4.46 4.97 9.00
N GLN A 154 -3.15 5.16 9.07
CA GLN A 154 -2.29 4.38 9.95
C GLN A 154 -2.63 4.61 11.42
N ALA A 155 -2.90 5.85 11.83
CA ALA A 155 -3.29 6.16 13.21
C ALA A 155 -4.62 5.50 13.60
N ILE A 156 -5.60 5.42 12.69
CA ILE A 156 -6.86 4.72 12.91
C ILE A 156 -6.60 3.23 13.19
N GLU A 157 -5.81 2.58 12.35
CA GLU A 157 -5.50 1.15 12.51
C GLU A 157 -4.76 0.86 13.81
N LEU A 158 -3.73 1.64 14.12
CA LEU A 158 -2.98 1.54 15.37
C LEU A 158 -3.87 1.81 16.60
N GLY A 159 -4.81 2.76 16.49
CA GLY A 159 -5.80 3.03 17.52
C GLY A 159 -6.69 1.82 17.81
N TRP A 160 -7.20 1.16 16.79
CA TRP A 160 -8.00 -0.06 16.95
C TRP A 160 -7.21 -1.20 17.63
N ILE A 161 -5.94 -1.35 17.29
CA ILE A 161 -5.06 -2.36 17.92
C ILE A 161 -4.83 -2.01 19.39
N ARG A 162 -4.44 -0.77 19.68
CA ARG A 162 -4.11 -0.29 21.02
C ARG A 162 -5.30 -0.37 21.98
N GLU A 163 -6.47 0.03 21.53
CA GLU A 163 -7.70 0.05 22.33
C GLU A 163 -8.44 -1.28 22.27
N ASN A 164 -7.93 -2.24 21.51
CA ASN A 164 -8.53 -3.55 21.26
C ASN A 164 -9.97 -3.47 20.74
N ILE A 165 -10.22 -2.53 19.81
CA ILE A 165 -11.52 -2.39 19.15
C ILE A 165 -11.67 -3.54 18.15
N LEU A 166 -12.71 -4.33 18.29
CA LEU A 166 -13.06 -5.47 17.43
C LEU A 166 -14.45 -5.32 16.82
N ASP A 167 -15.33 -4.56 17.47
CA ASP A 167 -16.68 -4.30 17.00
C ASP A 167 -16.65 -3.16 15.98
N LEU A 168 -16.30 -3.52 14.77
CA LEU A 168 -16.13 -2.63 13.61
C LEU A 168 -17.10 -3.04 12.49
N GLU A 169 -17.46 -2.07 11.66
CA GLU A 169 -18.22 -2.28 10.44
C GLU A 169 -17.33 -2.24 9.20
N ASP A 170 -17.86 -2.75 8.08
CA ASP A 170 -17.18 -2.68 6.77
C ASP A 170 -16.86 -1.24 6.38
N ALA A 171 -17.73 -0.30 6.76
CA ALA A 171 -17.54 1.14 6.52
C ALA A 171 -16.33 1.70 7.28
N ASP A 172 -16.08 1.23 8.52
CA ASP A 172 -14.90 1.63 9.30
C ASP A 172 -13.62 1.17 8.62
N TYR A 173 -13.60 -0.11 8.20
CA TYR A 173 -12.47 -0.66 7.44
C TYR A 173 -12.22 0.12 6.14
N LEU A 174 -13.27 0.37 5.35
CA LEU A 174 -13.14 1.13 4.10
C LEU A 174 -12.65 2.57 4.32
N ASN A 175 -13.09 3.24 5.39
CA ASN A 175 -12.61 4.59 5.73
C ASN A 175 -11.11 4.56 6.12
N MET A 176 -10.67 3.57 6.86
CA MET A 176 -9.25 3.39 7.20
C MET A 176 -8.43 3.13 5.93
N VAL A 177 -8.86 2.20 5.07
CA VAL A 177 -8.17 1.86 3.82
C VAL A 177 -8.15 3.03 2.84
N LEU A 178 -9.23 3.79 2.73
CA LEU A 178 -9.27 5.02 1.92
C LEU A 178 -8.13 5.95 2.31
N ARG A 179 -7.94 6.18 3.59
CA ARG A 179 -6.89 7.08 4.10
C ARG A 179 -5.50 6.45 3.96
N LYS A 180 -5.29 5.24 4.48
CA LYS A 180 -3.99 4.57 4.53
C LYS A 180 -3.43 4.25 3.15
N THR A 181 -4.27 3.81 2.21
CA THR A 181 -3.82 3.16 0.96
C THR A 181 -4.21 3.92 -0.30
N CYS A 182 -5.40 4.50 -0.35
CA CYS A 182 -5.99 4.92 -1.61
C CYS A 182 -5.60 6.33 -2.04
N TRP A 183 -5.32 7.24 -1.11
CA TRP A 183 -4.90 8.60 -1.41
C TRP A 183 -3.58 8.66 -2.17
N LEU A 184 -2.69 7.70 -1.97
CA LEU A 184 -1.45 7.56 -2.75
C LEU A 184 -1.66 7.32 -4.27
N ALA A 185 -2.90 7.08 -4.68
CA ALA A 185 -3.26 6.86 -6.09
C ALA A 185 -3.95 8.07 -6.75
N THR A 186 -4.18 9.19 -6.04
CA THR A 186 -5.17 10.21 -6.44
C THR A 186 -4.68 11.66 -6.43
N ALA A 187 -3.48 11.93 -6.88
CA ALA A 187 -2.86 13.27 -6.83
C ALA A 187 -3.42 14.31 -7.81
N LEU A 188 -4.75 14.42 -8.02
CA LEU A 188 -5.38 15.50 -8.78
C LEU A 188 -6.80 15.77 -8.27
N ASP A 189 -7.21 17.04 -8.27
CA ASP A 189 -8.52 17.57 -7.88
C ASP A 189 -9.66 17.08 -8.81
N LEU A 190 -9.85 15.75 -8.85
CA LEU A 190 -10.81 15.12 -9.74
C LEU A 190 -11.48 13.96 -8.98
N GLU A 191 -12.65 14.22 -8.43
CA GLU A 191 -13.47 13.22 -7.74
C GLU A 191 -13.53 11.84 -8.45
N PRO A 192 -13.60 11.75 -9.79
CA PRO A 192 -13.53 10.48 -10.49
C PRO A 192 -12.23 9.70 -10.25
N PHE A 193 -11.08 10.38 -10.19
CA PHE A 193 -9.79 9.75 -9.92
C PHE A 193 -9.68 9.28 -8.47
N ILE A 194 -10.22 10.05 -7.52
CA ILE A 194 -10.32 9.65 -6.12
C ILE A 194 -11.14 8.37 -6.00
N ARG A 195 -12.29 8.30 -6.64
CA ARG A 195 -13.13 7.10 -6.66
C ARG A 195 -12.41 5.91 -7.31
N PHE A 196 -11.75 6.11 -8.44
CA PHE A 196 -10.97 5.06 -9.08
C PHE A 196 -9.86 4.53 -8.17
N GLY A 197 -9.07 5.44 -7.60
CA GLY A 197 -8.00 5.10 -6.65
C GLY A 197 -8.53 4.36 -5.42
N PHE A 198 -9.68 4.79 -4.88
CA PHE A 198 -10.35 4.12 -3.77
C PHE A 198 -10.75 2.69 -4.12
N TYR A 199 -11.49 2.49 -5.19
CA TYR A 199 -11.95 1.17 -5.58
C TYR A 199 -10.79 0.22 -5.89
N LEU A 200 -9.80 0.71 -6.63
CA LEU A 200 -8.61 -0.08 -6.98
C LEU A 200 -7.75 -0.40 -5.77
N GLY A 201 -7.49 0.60 -4.92
CA GLY A 201 -6.65 0.47 -3.72
C GLY A 201 -7.30 -0.42 -2.66
N ALA A 202 -8.62 -0.27 -2.43
CA ALA A 202 -9.36 -1.13 -1.50
C ALA A 202 -9.41 -2.58 -1.98
N ALA A 203 -9.69 -2.82 -3.28
CA ALA A 203 -9.62 -4.16 -3.85
C ALA A 203 -8.23 -4.79 -3.70
N PHE A 204 -7.17 -3.98 -3.90
CA PHE A 204 -5.79 -4.43 -3.73
C PHE A 204 -5.46 -4.79 -2.28
N GLN A 205 -5.86 -3.95 -1.31
CA GLN A 205 -5.63 -4.20 0.11
C GLN A 205 -6.35 -5.48 0.56
N ILE A 206 -7.61 -5.63 0.19
CA ILE A 206 -8.39 -6.84 0.51
C ILE A 206 -7.75 -8.09 -0.10
N GLN A 207 -7.21 -8.00 -1.32
CA GLN A 207 -6.49 -9.11 -1.93
C GLN A 207 -5.18 -9.43 -1.19
N ASP A 208 -4.45 -8.42 -0.71
CA ASP A 208 -3.25 -8.63 0.12
C ASP A 208 -3.62 -9.30 1.46
N ASP A 209 -4.73 -8.89 2.11
CA ASP A 209 -5.24 -9.52 3.33
C ASP A 209 -5.61 -11.01 3.11
N LEU A 210 -6.22 -11.33 1.96
CA LEU A 210 -6.52 -12.73 1.58
C LEU A 210 -5.23 -13.54 1.34
N LEU A 211 -4.22 -12.96 0.69
CA LEU A 211 -2.95 -13.61 0.42
C LEU A 211 -2.15 -13.86 1.70
N ASN A 212 -2.34 -13.05 2.74
CA ASN A 212 -1.70 -13.25 4.03
C ASN A 212 -2.13 -14.57 4.70
N LEU A 213 -3.35 -15.06 4.40
CA LEU A 213 -3.86 -16.35 4.90
C LEU A 213 -3.45 -17.55 4.01
N ALA A 214 -2.95 -17.32 2.81
CA ALA A 214 -2.62 -18.37 1.86
C ALA A 214 -1.14 -18.76 1.95
N PRO A 215 -0.80 -20.07 1.91
CA PRO A 215 0.59 -20.52 1.90
C PRO A 215 1.20 -20.30 0.50
N ASP A 216 1.49 -19.06 0.13
CA ASP A 216 2.17 -18.75 -1.13
C ASP A 216 3.58 -18.18 -0.86
N PRO A 217 4.66 -18.93 -1.17
CA PRO A 217 6.04 -18.46 -0.98
C PRO A 217 6.35 -17.15 -1.72
N ARG A 218 5.59 -16.82 -2.77
CA ARG A 218 5.76 -15.58 -3.56
C ARG A 218 5.27 -14.34 -2.83
N TYR A 219 4.52 -14.51 -1.74
CA TYR A 219 3.98 -13.39 -0.97
C TYR A 219 5.09 -12.57 -0.28
N GLY A 220 6.19 -13.22 0.13
CA GLY A 220 7.39 -12.55 0.64
C GLY A 220 7.22 -11.88 2.01
N LYS A 221 6.13 -12.18 2.73
CA LYS A 221 5.88 -11.82 4.12
C LYS A 221 5.69 -13.09 4.97
N GLU A 222 5.64 -12.93 6.27
CA GLU A 222 5.27 -13.97 7.21
C GLU A 222 3.82 -14.41 6.99
N MET A 223 3.58 -15.70 6.92
CA MET A 223 2.22 -16.26 6.81
C MET A 223 1.45 -15.97 8.10
N ASN A 224 0.20 -15.55 7.97
CA ASN A 224 -0.65 -15.12 9.09
C ASN A 224 -0.08 -13.96 9.92
N GLY A 225 0.90 -13.21 9.39
CA GLY A 225 1.51 -12.08 10.06
C GLY A 225 0.48 -11.05 10.51
N ASP A 226 -0.51 -10.73 9.68
CA ASP A 226 -1.57 -9.78 10.01
C ASP A 226 -2.40 -10.20 11.24
N LEU A 227 -2.61 -11.52 11.45
CA LEU A 227 -3.27 -12.04 12.65
C LEU A 227 -2.36 -11.93 13.88
N LEU A 228 -1.08 -12.21 13.71
CA LEU A 228 -0.08 -12.07 14.78
C LEU A 228 0.13 -10.60 15.16
N GLU A 229 0.11 -9.69 14.21
CA GLU A 229 0.17 -8.23 14.40
C GLU A 229 -1.13 -7.69 15.02
N GLY A 230 -2.22 -8.42 14.89
CA GLY A 230 -3.53 -8.04 15.42
C GLY A 230 -4.27 -7.05 14.53
N LYS A 231 -4.00 -7.05 13.23
CA LYS A 231 -4.71 -6.20 12.26
C LYS A 231 -6.19 -6.52 12.20
N ARG A 232 -7.00 -5.49 12.04
CA ARG A 232 -8.45 -5.57 11.89
C ARG A 232 -8.80 -5.66 10.40
N SER A 233 -8.36 -6.74 9.74
CA SER A 233 -8.70 -7.01 8.34
C SER A 233 -10.22 -7.22 8.18
N LEU A 234 -10.73 -7.01 6.96
CA LEU A 234 -12.15 -7.25 6.67
C LEU A 234 -12.58 -8.69 6.98
N LEU A 235 -11.66 -9.66 6.84
CA LEU A 235 -11.86 -11.06 7.22
C LEU A 235 -12.16 -11.22 8.71
N LEU A 236 -11.37 -10.57 9.56
CA LEU A 236 -11.55 -10.61 11.01
C LEU A 236 -12.81 -9.87 11.44
N ILE A 237 -13.08 -8.70 10.85
CA ILE A 237 -14.30 -7.90 11.13
C ILE A 237 -15.55 -8.72 10.83
N HIS A 238 -15.62 -9.33 9.63
CA HIS A 238 -16.75 -10.18 9.25
C HIS A 238 -16.89 -11.40 10.19
N ALA A 239 -15.79 -12.09 10.49
CA ALA A 239 -15.81 -13.23 11.40
C ALA A 239 -16.29 -12.84 12.82
N TYR A 240 -15.80 -11.73 13.36
CA TYR A 240 -16.19 -11.22 14.67
C TYR A 240 -17.68 -10.87 14.74
N ARG A 241 -18.24 -10.22 13.74
CA ARG A 241 -19.66 -9.83 13.68
C ARG A 241 -20.58 -11.06 13.66
N HIS A 242 -20.14 -12.16 13.05
CA HIS A 242 -20.91 -13.42 12.97
C HIS A 242 -20.55 -14.44 14.05
N ALA A 243 -19.64 -14.08 14.97
CA ALA A 243 -19.22 -14.94 16.08
C ALA A 243 -20.25 -14.94 17.21
N SER A 244 -20.35 -16.07 17.94
CA SER A 244 -21.07 -16.17 19.19
C SER A 244 -20.42 -15.29 20.28
N ARG A 245 -21.16 -15.05 21.36
CA ARG A 245 -20.64 -14.27 22.50
C ARG A 245 -19.35 -14.90 23.08
N ALA A 246 -19.31 -16.21 23.23
CA ALA A 246 -18.13 -16.91 23.77
C ALA A 246 -16.89 -16.74 22.85
N GLU A 247 -17.09 -16.81 21.52
CA GLU A 247 -16.03 -16.60 20.53
C GLU A 247 -15.54 -15.15 20.54
N ARG A 248 -16.44 -14.18 20.60
CA ARG A 248 -16.09 -12.75 20.73
C ARG A 248 -15.28 -12.47 21.99
N ASP A 249 -15.68 -13.04 23.12
CA ASP A 249 -14.94 -12.94 24.38
C ASP A 249 -13.55 -13.59 24.27
N ARG A 250 -13.41 -14.71 23.55
CA ARG A 250 -12.14 -15.37 23.29
C ARG A 250 -11.25 -14.51 22.39
N LEU A 251 -11.78 -13.98 21.29
CA LEU A 251 -11.06 -13.06 20.40
C LEU A 251 -10.57 -11.81 21.15
N SER A 252 -11.44 -11.20 21.97
CA SER A 252 -11.08 -10.03 22.76
C SER A 252 -9.93 -10.30 23.73
N ARG A 253 -9.92 -11.46 24.41
CA ARG A 253 -8.79 -11.84 25.26
C ARG A 253 -7.52 -12.13 24.48
N LEU A 254 -7.64 -12.77 23.31
CA LEU A 254 -6.52 -13.09 22.43
C LEU A 254 -5.82 -11.83 21.94
N PHE A 255 -6.58 -10.87 21.40
CA PHE A 255 -6.01 -9.66 20.82
C PHE A 255 -5.55 -8.61 21.84
N ARG A 256 -5.85 -8.78 23.13
CA ARG A 256 -5.23 -8.01 24.22
C ARG A 256 -3.79 -8.45 24.52
N ARG A 257 -3.41 -9.67 24.13
CA ARG A 257 -2.04 -10.14 24.30
C ARG A 257 -1.12 -9.49 23.27
N GLN A 258 0.14 -9.30 23.63
CA GLN A 258 1.16 -8.83 22.70
C GLN A 258 1.45 -9.89 21.63
N ARG A 259 2.05 -9.51 20.52
CA ARG A 259 2.37 -10.39 19.39
C ARG A 259 3.11 -11.66 19.85
N GLU A 260 4.15 -11.50 20.68
CA GLU A 260 5.02 -12.58 21.18
C GLU A 260 4.31 -13.58 22.09
N GLN A 261 3.13 -13.21 22.58
CA GLN A 261 2.29 -14.03 23.46
C GLN A 261 1.21 -14.81 22.69
N ARG A 262 1.06 -14.54 21.39
CA ARG A 262 0.14 -15.24 20.51
C ARG A 262 0.83 -16.45 19.90
N ASN A 263 0.20 -17.60 20.01
CA ASN A 263 0.75 -18.87 19.58
C ASN A 263 -0.03 -19.48 18.39
N GLU A 264 0.43 -20.62 17.89
CA GLU A 264 -0.19 -21.32 16.78
C GLU A 264 -1.65 -21.74 17.06
N GLU A 265 -2.00 -22.06 18.30
CA GLU A 265 -3.39 -22.40 18.67
C GLU A 265 -4.32 -21.19 18.57
N ASP A 266 -3.80 -20.00 18.88
CA ASP A 266 -4.53 -18.74 18.73
C ASP A 266 -4.79 -18.44 17.25
N VAL A 267 -3.78 -18.58 16.41
CA VAL A 267 -3.89 -18.41 14.96
C VAL A 267 -4.86 -19.44 14.38
N ALA A 268 -4.73 -20.71 14.75
CA ALA A 268 -5.62 -21.78 14.29
C ALA A 268 -7.09 -21.52 14.68
N PHE A 269 -7.34 -21.00 15.89
CA PHE A 269 -8.69 -20.62 16.31
C PHE A 269 -9.27 -19.50 15.43
N VAL A 270 -8.50 -18.45 15.15
CA VAL A 270 -8.97 -17.33 14.32
C VAL A 270 -9.22 -17.80 12.88
N LEU A 271 -8.34 -18.62 12.32
CA LEU A 271 -8.49 -19.19 10.97
C LEU A 271 -9.74 -20.09 10.87
N SER A 272 -9.98 -20.95 11.88
CA SER A 272 -11.19 -21.78 11.95
C SER A 272 -12.45 -20.92 11.95
N LEU A 273 -12.47 -19.87 12.76
CA LEU A 273 -13.60 -18.95 12.84
C LEU A 273 -13.85 -18.21 11.51
N ILE A 274 -12.79 -17.72 10.87
CA ILE A 274 -12.85 -17.08 9.54
C ILE A 274 -13.47 -18.05 8.51
N ALA A 275 -13.04 -19.31 8.51
CA ALA A 275 -13.54 -20.34 7.60
C ALA A 275 -15.00 -20.71 7.88
N GLU A 276 -15.35 -20.99 9.14
CA GLU A 276 -16.69 -21.40 9.56
C GLU A 276 -17.76 -20.31 9.34
N ARG A 277 -17.38 -19.04 9.41
CA ARG A 277 -18.28 -17.91 9.17
C ARG A 277 -18.36 -17.49 7.70
N GLY A 278 -17.66 -18.17 6.79
CA GLY A 278 -17.67 -17.86 5.36
C GLY A 278 -17.00 -16.53 5.03
N SER A 279 -16.12 -16.03 5.90
CA SER A 279 -15.53 -14.71 5.76
C SER A 279 -14.65 -14.58 4.50
N ILE A 280 -14.00 -15.68 4.08
CA ILE A 280 -13.18 -15.70 2.86
C ILE A 280 -14.03 -15.43 1.62
N ASP A 281 -15.17 -16.10 1.49
CA ASP A 281 -16.03 -15.94 0.32
C ASP A 281 -16.71 -14.56 0.32
N TYR A 282 -17.14 -14.09 1.49
CA TYR A 282 -17.66 -12.74 1.67
C TYR A 282 -16.66 -11.69 1.18
N VAL A 283 -15.44 -11.75 1.67
CA VAL A 283 -14.37 -10.77 1.37
C VAL A 283 -13.93 -10.85 -0.10
N ARG A 284 -13.90 -12.05 -0.71
CA ARG A 284 -13.67 -12.21 -2.16
C ARG A 284 -14.75 -11.53 -2.99
N GLN A 285 -16.02 -11.75 -2.66
CA GLN A 285 -17.14 -11.10 -3.37
C GLN A 285 -17.06 -9.57 -3.24
N PHE A 286 -16.74 -9.09 -2.05
CA PHE A 286 -16.57 -7.67 -1.77
C PHE A 286 -15.43 -7.06 -2.62
N ALA A 287 -14.28 -7.72 -2.66
CA ALA A 287 -13.14 -7.32 -3.48
C ALA A 287 -13.48 -7.32 -4.99
N HIS A 288 -14.22 -8.32 -5.47
CA HIS A 288 -14.71 -8.37 -6.85
C HIS A 288 -15.64 -7.20 -7.19
N ALA A 289 -16.54 -6.84 -6.28
CA ALA A 289 -17.43 -5.70 -6.48
C ALA A 289 -16.65 -4.38 -6.59
N LEU A 290 -15.65 -4.17 -5.73
CA LEU A 290 -14.77 -3.00 -5.79
C LEU A 290 -13.96 -2.94 -7.09
N ALA A 291 -13.45 -4.08 -7.57
CA ALA A 291 -12.75 -4.10 -8.85
C ALA A 291 -13.67 -3.82 -10.04
N GLY A 292 -14.90 -4.31 -10.02
CA GLY A 292 -15.91 -3.95 -10.99
C GLY A 292 -16.20 -2.46 -11.00
N ALA A 293 -16.30 -1.84 -9.82
CA ALA A 293 -16.46 -0.40 -9.67
C ALA A 293 -15.23 0.38 -10.19
N ALA A 294 -14.01 -0.13 -9.94
CA ALA A 294 -12.78 0.46 -10.49
C ALA A 294 -12.75 0.41 -12.02
N LEU A 295 -13.16 -0.73 -12.63
CA LEU A 295 -13.27 -0.86 -14.08
C LEU A 295 -14.26 0.14 -14.66
N HIS A 296 -15.44 0.26 -14.07
CA HIS A 296 -16.46 1.23 -14.51
C HIS A 296 -15.93 2.66 -14.41
N GLN A 297 -15.28 3.00 -13.28
CA GLN A 297 -14.72 4.32 -13.08
C GLN A 297 -13.56 4.63 -14.05
N SER A 298 -12.70 3.65 -14.36
CA SER A 298 -11.63 3.82 -15.34
C SER A 298 -12.19 4.09 -16.74
N ALA A 299 -13.27 3.40 -17.13
CA ALA A 299 -13.95 3.65 -18.40
C ALA A 299 -14.54 5.07 -18.47
N SER A 300 -15.08 5.58 -17.38
CA SER A 300 -15.58 6.96 -17.29
C SER A 300 -14.47 8.01 -17.44
N ILE A 301 -13.31 7.79 -16.80
CA ILE A 301 -12.18 8.73 -16.80
C ILE A 301 -11.45 8.72 -18.15
N TYR A 302 -11.12 7.52 -18.62
CA TYR A 302 -10.20 7.34 -19.76
C TYR A 302 -10.94 7.01 -21.07
N GLY A 303 -12.26 6.75 -21.01
CA GLY A 303 -13.05 6.29 -22.17
C GLY A 303 -13.07 7.27 -23.34
N GLY A 304 -13.02 8.58 -23.05
CA GLY A 304 -12.97 9.64 -24.08
C GLY A 304 -11.57 9.91 -24.66
N LEU A 305 -10.51 9.32 -24.08
CA LEU A 305 -9.15 9.50 -24.57
C LEU A 305 -8.86 8.57 -25.76
N PRO A 306 -7.91 8.93 -26.63
CA PRO A 306 -7.45 8.05 -27.70
C PRO A 306 -6.99 6.69 -27.17
N PRO A 307 -7.20 5.59 -27.91
CA PRO A 307 -6.65 4.29 -27.55
C PRO A 307 -5.13 4.36 -27.41
N SER A 308 -4.62 3.87 -26.28
CA SER A 308 -3.17 3.83 -26.01
C SER A 308 -2.85 2.64 -25.11
N ARG A 309 -1.58 2.21 -25.13
CA ARG A 309 -1.06 1.17 -24.22
C ARG A 309 -1.29 1.55 -22.74
N ASP A 310 -1.11 2.82 -22.40
CA ASP A 310 -1.26 3.33 -21.03
C ASP A 310 -2.71 3.25 -20.56
N ARG A 311 -3.66 3.61 -21.42
CA ARG A 311 -5.09 3.45 -21.15
C ARG A 311 -5.48 1.97 -20.95
N GLU A 312 -4.99 1.08 -21.81
CA GLU A 312 -5.23 -0.36 -21.69
C GLU A 312 -4.59 -0.94 -20.42
N PHE A 313 -3.39 -0.49 -20.06
CA PHE A 313 -2.74 -0.85 -18.81
C PHE A 313 -3.60 -0.48 -17.59
N ILE A 314 -4.05 0.78 -17.49
CA ILE A 314 -4.87 1.26 -16.37
C ILE A 314 -6.17 0.46 -16.27
N HIS A 315 -6.83 0.23 -17.40
CA HIS A 315 -8.05 -0.56 -17.45
C HIS A 315 -7.81 -2.03 -17.04
N GLY A 316 -6.67 -2.60 -17.45
CA GLY A 316 -6.29 -3.98 -17.14
C GLY A 316 -5.89 -4.23 -15.67
N LEU A 317 -5.50 -3.19 -14.92
CA LEU A 317 -5.03 -3.32 -13.55
C LEU A 317 -6.07 -3.96 -12.61
N ALA A 318 -7.33 -3.55 -12.69
CA ALA A 318 -8.38 -4.08 -11.85
C ALA A 318 -8.55 -5.59 -12.03
N SER A 319 -8.54 -6.07 -13.29
CA SER A 319 -8.60 -7.50 -13.59
C SER A 319 -7.32 -8.24 -13.20
N TRP A 320 -6.16 -7.59 -13.31
CA TRP A 320 -4.87 -8.18 -12.98
C TRP A 320 -4.72 -8.45 -11.48
N ILE A 321 -5.27 -7.59 -10.61
CA ILE A 321 -5.22 -7.75 -9.14
C ILE A 321 -5.81 -9.11 -8.71
N PHE A 322 -6.86 -9.59 -9.37
CA PHE A 322 -7.53 -10.85 -8.99
C PHE A 322 -6.90 -12.11 -9.58
N ASN A 323 -6.22 -11.98 -10.71
CA ASN A 323 -5.60 -13.12 -11.39
C ASN A 323 -4.15 -13.39 -10.93
N ARG A 324 -3.81 -12.89 -9.78
CA ARG A 324 -2.49 -12.83 -9.21
C ARG A 324 -2.17 -13.94 -8.24
#